data_b919259bc6dc6085c3ccb8ec5218c461
#
_entry.id   b919259bc6dc6085c3ccb8ec5218c461
#
_cell.length_a   1.000
_cell.length_b   1.000
_cell.length_c   1.000
_cell.angle_alpha   90.00
_cell.angle_beta   90.00
_cell.angle_gamma   90.00
#
_symmetry.space_group_name_H-M   'P 1'
#
loop_
_entity.id
_entity.type
_entity.pdbx_description
1 polymer ?
#
loop_
_entity_poly.entity_id
_entity_poly.type
_entity_poly.pdbx_seq_one_letter_code
_entity_poly.pdbx_strand_id
1 'polypeptide(L)' 'MVQLPIIDMVKTGQNIIYLRQQRGLSVKDLQDVFGFATPQAIYKWQHGTTMPTIDNLLVLAMIFQVHMDDIVATVD' A
#
# COMPACT_ATOMS: atom_id res chain seq x y z
N MET A 1 -23.61 -18.51 -8.34
CA MET A 1 -23.34 -17.08 -8.49
C MET A 1 -21.91 -16.78 -8.09
N VAL A 2 -21.18 -16.04 -8.90
CA VAL A 2 -19.81 -15.64 -8.60
C VAL A 2 -19.86 -14.43 -7.67
N GLN A 3 -19.13 -14.52 -6.56
CA GLN A 3 -19.03 -13.44 -5.61
C GLN A 3 -17.77 -12.60 -5.95
N LEU A 4 -17.99 -11.32 -6.24
CA LEU A 4 -16.89 -10.43 -6.61
C LEU A 4 -16.15 -9.98 -5.35
N PRO A 5 -14.82 -9.85 -5.40
CA PRO A 5 -14.05 -9.36 -4.26
C PRO A 5 -14.33 -7.88 -4.05
N ILE A 6 -14.35 -7.48 -2.78
CA ILE A 6 -14.45 -6.08 -2.36
C ILE A 6 -13.15 -5.73 -1.66
N ILE A 7 -12.51 -4.65 -2.10
CA ILE A 7 -11.25 -4.21 -1.49
C ILE A 7 -11.53 -3.62 -0.11
N ASP A 8 -10.76 -4.10 0.87
CA ASP A 8 -10.74 -3.54 2.23
C ASP A 8 -9.62 -2.52 2.30
N MET A 9 -9.96 -1.23 2.17
CA MET A 9 -8.97 -0.16 2.10
C MET A 9 -8.22 0.02 3.43
N VAL A 10 -8.90 -0.14 4.55
CA VAL A 10 -8.27 -0.01 5.87
C VAL A 10 -7.25 -1.11 6.09
N LYS A 11 -7.62 -2.35 5.80
CA LYS A 11 -6.70 -3.49 5.96
C LYS A 11 -5.55 -3.42 4.97
N THR A 12 -5.80 -2.96 3.75
CA THR A 12 -4.74 -2.71 2.76
C THR A 12 -3.74 -1.69 3.30
N GLY A 13 -4.23 -0.61 3.90
CA GLY A 13 -3.36 0.40 4.52
C GLY A 13 -2.52 -0.18 5.65
N GLN A 14 -3.11 -1.03 6.48
CA GLN A 14 -2.38 -1.73 7.56
C GLN A 14 -1.30 -2.65 6.99
N ASN A 15 -1.58 -3.34 5.88
CA ASN A 15 -0.59 -4.16 5.21
C ASN A 15 0.59 -3.33 4.70
N ILE A 16 0.33 -2.13 4.17
CA ILE A 16 1.39 -1.23 3.72
C ILE A 16 2.29 -0.85 4.89
N ILE A 17 1.71 -0.49 6.04
CA ILE A 17 2.48 -0.16 7.25
C ILE A 17 3.34 -1.37 7.66
N TYR A 18 2.72 -2.53 7.74
CA TYR A 18 3.40 -3.75 8.19
C TYR A 18 4.58 -4.11 7.28
N LEU A 19 4.34 -4.14 5.97
CA LEU A 19 5.37 -4.51 4.99
C LEU A 19 6.49 -3.48 4.95
N ARG A 20 6.15 -2.20 5.06
CA ARG A 20 7.15 -1.12 5.16
C ARG A 20 8.07 -1.35 6.37
N GLN A 21 7.47 -1.62 7.54
CA GLN A 21 8.22 -1.84 8.76
C GLN A 21 9.08 -3.10 8.69
N GLN A 22 8.57 -4.16 8.06
CA GLN A 22 9.32 -5.41 7.86
C GLN A 22 10.59 -5.18 7.02
N ARG A 23 10.57 -4.19 6.12
CA ARG A 23 11.72 -3.82 5.31
C ARG A 23 12.60 -2.72 5.95
N GLY A 24 12.24 -2.28 7.16
CA GLY A 24 12.99 -1.23 7.84
C GLY A 24 12.90 0.12 7.15
N LEU A 25 11.81 0.37 6.41
CA LEU A 25 11.62 1.61 5.65
C LEU A 25 10.75 2.58 6.42
N SER A 26 11.13 3.87 6.40
CA SER A 26 10.32 4.95 6.92
C SER A 26 9.33 5.44 5.87
N VAL A 27 8.35 6.24 6.28
CA VAL A 27 7.47 6.95 5.34
C VAL A 27 8.31 7.88 4.46
N LYS A 28 9.32 8.52 5.02
CA LYS A 28 10.24 9.40 4.27
C LYS A 28 10.97 8.62 3.18
N ASP A 29 11.39 7.39 3.48
CA ASP A 29 12.03 6.54 2.47
C ASP A 29 11.11 6.28 1.28
N LEU A 30 9.84 5.96 1.54
CA LEU A 30 8.86 5.78 0.48
C LEU A 30 8.61 7.08 -0.29
N GLN A 31 8.50 8.20 0.43
CA GLN A 31 8.33 9.51 -0.19
C GLN A 31 9.44 9.78 -1.20
N ASP A 32 10.68 9.49 -0.81
CA ASP A 32 11.86 9.71 -1.66
C ASP A 32 11.83 8.80 -2.89
N VAL A 33 11.48 7.53 -2.72
CA VAL A 33 11.38 6.59 -3.84
C VAL A 33 10.36 7.04 -4.87
N PHE A 34 9.20 7.50 -4.42
CA PHE A 34 8.13 7.97 -5.31
C PHE A 34 8.39 9.37 -5.86
N GLY A 35 9.30 10.12 -5.26
CA GLY A 35 9.54 11.51 -5.66
C GLY A 35 8.40 12.44 -5.28
N PHE A 36 7.63 12.11 -4.25
CA PHE A 36 6.52 12.95 -3.78
C PHE A 36 7.05 14.16 -3.01
N ALA A 37 6.46 15.32 -3.28
CA ALA A 37 6.81 16.56 -2.58
C ALA A 37 6.47 16.49 -1.08
N THR A 38 5.44 15.73 -0.71
CA THR A 38 4.98 15.55 0.67
C THR A 38 4.66 14.08 0.92
N PRO A 39 4.59 13.63 2.19
CA PRO A 39 4.23 12.25 2.50
C PRO A 39 2.72 12.01 2.55
N GLN A 40 1.90 12.98 2.21
CA GLN A 40 0.45 12.91 2.43
C GLN A 40 -0.22 11.74 1.72
N ALA A 41 0.16 11.46 0.48
CA ALA A 41 -0.41 10.34 -0.26
C ALA A 41 -0.16 9.01 0.46
N ILE A 42 1.06 8.83 0.98
CA ILE A 42 1.43 7.60 1.70
C ILE A 42 0.61 7.46 2.98
N TYR A 43 0.43 8.54 3.74
CA TYR A 43 -0.41 8.51 4.93
C TYR A 43 -1.86 8.17 4.60
N LYS A 44 -2.39 8.71 3.50
CA LYS A 44 -3.75 8.38 3.06
C LYS A 44 -3.89 6.91 2.71
N TRP A 45 -2.88 6.33 2.07
CA TRP A 45 -2.86 4.88 1.81
C TRP A 45 -2.88 4.09 3.12
N GLN A 46 -2.02 4.46 4.06
CA GLN A 46 -1.89 3.77 5.34
C GLN A 46 -3.18 3.86 6.18
N HIS A 47 -3.90 4.97 6.08
CA HIS A 47 -5.15 5.16 6.82
C HIS A 47 -6.35 4.54 6.11
N GLY A 48 -6.19 4.05 4.88
CA GLY A 48 -7.30 3.51 4.12
C GLY A 48 -8.24 4.57 3.55
N THR A 49 -7.77 5.82 3.47
CA THR A 49 -8.55 6.93 2.90
C THR A 49 -8.57 6.86 1.39
N THR A 50 -7.43 6.51 0.79
CA THR A 50 -7.30 6.32 -0.66
C THR A 50 -6.47 5.07 -0.93
N MET A 51 -6.63 4.52 -2.13
CA MET A 51 -5.77 3.43 -2.62
C MET A 51 -4.64 3.99 -3.47
N PRO A 52 -3.45 3.37 -3.44
CA PRO A 52 -2.45 3.67 -4.45
C PRO A 52 -3.01 3.38 -5.84
N THR A 53 -2.60 4.14 -6.83
CA THR A 53 -2.86 3.78 -8.23
C THR A 53 -2.14 2.48 -8.56
N ILE A 54 -2.54 1.83 -9.66
CA ILE A 54 -1.98 0.49 -9.99
C ILE A 54 -0.47 0.56 -10.22
N ASP A 55 0.04 1.63 -10.82
CA ASP A 55 1.47 1.84 -11.04
C ASP A 55 2.21 2.03 -9.70
N ASN A 56 1.65 2.81 -8.77
CA ASN A 56 2.24 3.00 -7.45
C ASN A 56 2.19 1.70 -6.64
N LEU A 57 1.10 0.93 -6.77
CA LEU A 57 0.98 -0.36 -6.11
C LEU A 57 2.05 -1.34 -6.60
N LEU A 58 2.33 -1.34 -7.90
CA LEU A 58 3.39 -2.17 -8.49
C LEU A 58 4.76 -1.79 -7.91
N VAL A 59 5.04 -0.50 -7.76
CA VAL A 59 6.29 -0.02 -7.16
C VAL A 59 6.38 -0.46 -5.70
N LEU A 60 5.30 -0.35 -4.93
CA LEU A 60 5.28 -0.84 -3.54
C LEU A 60 5.58 -2.33 -3.47
N ALA A 61 4.99 -3.12 -4.35
CA ALA A 61 5.22 -4.57 -4.38
C ALA A 61 6.71 -4.86 -4.66
N MET A 62 7.33 -4.13 -5.56
CA MET A 62 8.75 -4.26 -5.84
C MET A 62 9.62 -3.89 -4.64
N ILE A 63 9.33 -2.77 -3.99
CA ILE A 63 10.09 -2.30 -2.82
C ILE A 63 9.97 -3.31 -1.68
N PHE A 64 8.75 -3.79 -1.41
CA PHE A 64 8.49 -4.72 -0.33
C PHE A 64 8.88 -6.16 -0.68
N GLN A 65 9.19 -6.45 -1.95
CA GLN A 65 9.53 -7.79 -2.46
C GLN A 65 8.40 -8.78 -2.19
N VAL A 66 7.18 -8.36 -2.52
CA VAL A 66 5.96 -9.18 -2.40
C VAL A 66 5.15 -9.04 -3.68
N HIS A 67 4.08 -9.82 -3.80
CA HIS A 67 3.10 -9.67 -4.88
C HIS A 67 2.09 -8.58 -4.50
N MET A 68 1.44 -7.99 -5.51
CA MET A 68 0.44 -6.93 -5.26
C MET A 68 -0.71 -7.43 -4.39
N ASP A 69 -1.12 -8.68 -4.55
CA ASP A 69 -2.19 -9.27 -3.75
C ASP A 69 -1.76 -9.61 -2.31
N ASP A 70 -0.48 -9.52 -1.98
CA ASP A 70 -0.02 -9.53 -0.58
C ASP A 70 -0.26 -8.17 0.09
N ILE A 71 -0.43 -7.11 -0.70
CA ILE A 71 -0.70 -5.76 -0.20
C ILE A 71 -2.20 -5.52 -0.13
N VAL A 72 -2.90 -5.76 -1.23
CA VAL A 72 -4.34 -5.49 -1.33
C VAL A 72 -5.12 -6.56 -0.57
N ALA A 73 -5.90 -6.12 0.41
CA ALA A 73 -6.78 -7.00 1.17
C ALA A 73 -8.21 -6.88 0.66
N THR A 74 -8.96 -7.95 0.80
CA THR A 74 -10.38 -7.98 0.45
C THR A 74 -11.22 -8.26 1.68
N VAL A 75 -12.47 -7.81 1.63
CA VAL A 75 -13.46 -8.11 2.67
C VAL A 75 -13.87 -9.56 2.52
N ASP A 76 -13.88 -10.28 3.63
CA ASP A 76 -14.28 -11.69 3.67
C ASP A 76 -15.81 -11.86 3.62
#